data_de5f3651b0b4461c87efd284817345a3
#
_entry.id   de5f3651b0b4461c87efd284817345a3
#
_cell.length_a   1.000
_cell.length_b   1.000
_cell.length_c   1.000
_cell.angle_alpha   90.00
_cell.angle_beta   90.00
_cell.angle_gamma   90.00
#
_symmetry.space_group_name_H-M   'P 1'
#
loop_
_entity.id
_entity.type
_entity.pdbx_description
1 polymer ?
#
loop_
_entity_poly.entity_id
_entity_poly.type
_entity_poly.pdbx_seq_one_letter_code
_entity_poly.pdbx_strand_id
1 'polypeptide(L)'
;MTDIFWFRNDLRISDNTALYASLKSESVILVYIFDEKVVNAETTSNFHQKFIIKSLENLKHQIQERLNTRLNIYYGDTVEVFNSLIDKYNVKSIHRN
;
A
#
# COMPACT_ATOMS: atom_id res chain seq x y z
N MET A 1 -13.59 6.66 12.37
CA MET A 1 -13.54 5.86 11.14
C MET A 1 -12.19 6.01 10.46
N THR A 2 -11.77 5.01 9.75
CA THR A 2 -10.43 4.94 9.17
C THR A 2 -10.52 4.76 7.66
N ASP A 3 -9.71 5.51 6.92
CA ASP A 3 -9.56 5.30 5.49
C ASP A 3 -8.31 4.46 5.24
N ILE A 4 -8.35 3.66 4.18
CA ILE A 4 -7.20 2.90 3.73
C ILE A 4 -6.73 3.51 2.40
N PHE A 5 -5.43 3.75 2.26
CA PHE A 5 -4.84 4.08 0.98
C PHE A 5 -3.99 2.90 0.52
N TRP A 6 -4.35 2.35 -0.62
CA TRP A 6 -3.72 1.16 -1.19
C TRP A 6 -2.77 1.57 -2.32
N PHE A 7 -1.48 1.42 -2.09
CA PHE A 7 -0.48 1.58 -3.14
C PHE A 7 -0.51 0.35 -4.03
N ARG A 8 -1.03 0.50 -5.22
CA ARG A 8 -1.24 -0.62 -6.13
C ARG A 8 -0.20 -0.67 -7.24
N ASN A 9 -0.12 0.37 -8.03
CA ASN A 9 0.75 0.41 -9.21
C ASN A 9 1.86 1.43 -9.08
N ASP A 10 1.57 2.54 -8.44
CA ASP A 10 2.46 3.68 -8.36
C ASP A 10 3.00 3.83 -6.94
N LEU A 11 4.27 3.48 -6.77
CA LEU A 11 4.92 3.47 -5.46
C LEU A 11 5.65 4.79 -5.20
N ARG A 12 4.89 5.87 -5.20
CA ARG A 12 5.46 7.20 -4.94
C ARG A 12 4.47 8.07 -4.18
N ILE A 13 5.01 9.04 -3.46
CA ILE A 13 4.20 10.03 -2.77
C ILE A 13 4.13 11.37 -3.50
N SER A 14 5.09 11.66 -4.38
CA SER A 14 5.09 12.87 -5.19
C SER A 14 4.03 12.77 -6.28
N ASP A 15 3.32 13.86 -6.52
CA ASP A 15 2.28 13.95 -7.56
C ASP A 15 1.19 12.89 -7.42
N ASN A 16 0.97 12.39 -6.21
CA ASN A 16 -0.05 11.40 -5.94
C ASN A 16 -1.28 12.07 -5.35
N THR A 17 -2.17 12.51 -6.23
CA THR A 17 -3.37 13.26 -5.85
C THR A 17 -4.29 12.43 -4.95
N ALA A 18 -4.45 11.14 -5.27
CA ALA A 18 -5.30 10.25 -4.48
C ALA A 18 -4.77 10.09 -3.05
N LEU A 19 -3.45 10.00 -2.89
CA LEU A 19 -2.83 9.92 -1.57
C LEU A 19 -3.12 11.16 -0.75
N TYR A 20 -2.89 12.33 -1.33
CA TYR A 20 -3.11 13.58 -0.61
C TYR A 20 -4.57 13.81 -0.27
N ALA A 21 -5.48 13.36 -1.13
CA ALA A 21 -6.90 13.39 -0.83
C ALA A 21 -7.25 12.49 0.37
N SER A 22 -6.65 11.31 0.45
CA SER A 22 -6.90 10.38 1.56
C SER A 22 -6.33 10.89 2.88
N LEU A 23 -5.23 11.63 2.84
CA LEU A 23 -4.59 12.17 4.04
C LEU A 23 -5.42 13.26 4.73
N LYS A 24 -6.45 13.75 4.09
CA LYS A 24 -7.39 14.68 4.70
C LYS A 24 -8.35 13.99 5.68
N SER A 25 -8.41 12.69 5.66
CA SER A 25 -9.22 11.90 6.57
C SER A 25 -8.68 11.97 8.00
N GLU A 26 -9.56 11.75 8.95
CA GLU A 26 -9.22 11.72 10.36
C GLU A 26 -8.15 10.69 10.68
N SER A 27 -8.23 9.53 10.04
CA SER A 27 -7.27 8.46 10.21
C SER A 27 -7.10 7.73 8.89
N VAL A 28 -5.85 7.48 8.49
CA VAL A 28 -5.55 6.76 7.26
C VAL A 28 -4.49 5.72 7.51
N ILE A 29 -4.66 4.54 6.90
CA ILE A 29 -3.68 3.45 6.91
C ILE A 29 -3.13 3.30 5.50
N LEU A 30 -1.81 3.39 5.35
CA LEU A 30 -1.14 3.22 4.07
C LEU A 30 -0.75 1.75 3.92
N VAL A 31 -1.17 1.12 2.84
CA VAL A 31 -1.08 -0.33 2.66
C VAL A 31 -0.48 -0.68 1.31
N TYR A 32 0.41 -1.65 1.30
CA TYR A 32 0.86 -2.35 0.09
C TYR A 32 0.70 -3.85 0.31
N ILE A 33 0.19 -4.55 -0.71
CA ILE A 33 -0.06 -5.98 -0.62
C ILE A 33 0.72 -6.70 -1.71
N PHE A 34 1.59 -7.65 -1.28
CA PHE A 34 2.19 -8.63 -2.18
C PHE A 34 1.15 -9.73 -2.38
N ASP A 35 0.44 -9.70 -3.51
CA ASP A 35 -0.53 -10.72 -3.83
C ASP A 35 0.19 -11.97 -4.35
N GLU A 36 -0.09 -13.12 -3.73
CA GLU A 36 0.53 -14.38 -4.09
C GLU A 36 0.36 -14.72 -5.57
N LYS A 37 -0.82 -14.40 -6.12
CA LYS A 37 -1.12 -14.69 -7.52
C LYS A 37 -0.23 -13.90 -8.46
N VAL A 38 0.13 -12.67 -8.08
CA VAL A 38 0.99 -11.81 -8.86
C VAL A 38 2.45 -12.18 -8.65
N VAL A 39 2.86 -12.37 -7.39
CA VAL A 39 4.25 -12.68 -7.05
C VAL A 39 4.69 -14.02 -7.65
N ASN A 40 3.81 -14.99 -7.65
CA ASN A 40 4.10 -16.33 -8.16
C ASN A 40 3.82 -16.49 -9.66
N ALA A 41 3.42 -15.42 -10.33
CA ALA A 41 3.21 -15.47 -11.77
C ALA A 41 4.53 -15.77 -12.49
N GLU A 42 4.47 -16.62 -13.49
CA GLU A 42 5.67 -17.07 -14.23
C GLU A 42 6.42 -15.92 -14.89
N THR A 43 5.70 -14.87 -15.25
CA THR A 43 6.28 -13.72 -15.91
C THR A 43 7.05 -12.81 -14.98
N THR A 44 6.94 -13.01 -13.68
CA THR A 44 7.63 -12.19 -12.69
C THR A 44 9.06 -12.67 -12.54
N SER A 45 10.00 -11.93 -13.09
CA SER A 45 11.42 -12.27 -13.02
C SER A 45 11.99 -11.87 -11.65
N ASN A 46 13.11 -12.49 -11.26
CA ASN A 46 13.83 -12.11 -10.06
C ASN A 46 14.25 -10.63 -10.08
N PHE A 47 14.61 -10.15 -11.26
CA PHE A 47 14.99 -8.76 -11.46
C PHE A 47 13.82 -7.82 -11.12
N HIS A 48 12.63 -8.17 -11.61
CA HIS A 48 11.43 -7.39 -11.34
C HIS A 48 11.07 -7.38 -9.85
N GLN A 49 11.18 -8.53 -9.19
CA GLN A 49 10.93 -8.63 -7.76
C GLN A 49 11.90 -7.78 -6.95
N LYS A 50 13.19 -7.81 -7.30
CA LYS A 50 14.20 -6.98 -6.65
C LYS A 50 13.92 -5.50 -6.83
N PHE A 51 13.47 -5.11 -8.01
CA PHE A 51 13.09 -3.73 -8.30
C PHE A 51 11.93 -3.28 -7.42
N ILE A 52 10.91 -4.11 -7.28
CA ILE A 52 9.75 -3.80 -6.44
C ILE A 52 10.17 -3.66 -4.97
N ILE A 53 10.98 -4.57 -4.46
CA ILE A 53 11.45 -4.53 -3.08
C ILE A 53 12.21 -3.23 -2.80
N LYS A 54 13.11 -2.86 -3.70
CA LYS A 54 13.88 -1.63 -3.57
C LYS A 54 12.97 -0.39 -3.61
N SER A 55 11.99 -0.39 -4.50
CA SER A 55 11.01 0.69 -4.59
C SER A 55 10.19 0.82 -3.32
N LEU A 56 9.82 -0.30 -2.70
CA LEU A 56 9.08 -0.31 -1.44
C LEU A 56 9.91 0.20 -0.29
N GLU A 57 11.19 -0.14 -0.23
CA GLU A 57 12.09 0.38 0.80
C GLU A 57 12.19 1.91 0.70
N ASN A 58 12.35 2.42 -0.51
CA ASN A 58 12.41 3.85 -0.76
C ASN A 58 11.09 4.53 -0.39
N LEU A 59 9.96 3.94 -0.79
CA LEU A 59 8.64 4.46 -0.47
C LEU A 59 8.43 4.51 1.05
N LYS A 60 8.78 3.43 1.73
CA LYS A 60 8.67 3.33 3.18
C LYS A 60 9.45 4.44 3.88
N HIS A 61 10.67 4.68 3.41
CA HIS A 61 11.54 5.72 3.95
C HIS A 61 10.94 7.11 3.73
N GLN A 62 10.44 7.39 2.53
CA GLN A 62 9.82 8.67 2.22
C GLN A 62 8.55 8.92 3.03
N ILE A 63 7.74 7.90 3.22
CA ILE A 63 6.53 8.00 4.03
C ILE A 63 6.89 8.34 5.47
N GLN A 64 7.87 7.67 6.02
CA GLN A 64 8.31 7.91 7.38
C GLN A 64 8.85 9.34 7.56
N GLU A 65 9.67 9.82 6.63
CA GLU A 65 10.28 11.14 6.73
C GLU A 65 9.33 12.29 6.43
N ARG A 66 8.52 12.15 5.37
CA ARG A 66 7.69 13.25 4.89
C ARG A 66 6.29 13.28 5.50
N LEU A 67 5.73 12.11 5.79
CA LEU A 67 4.37 12.00 6.28
C LEU A 67 4.30 11.63 7.76
N ASN A 68 5.43 11.34 8.37
CA ASN A 68 5.55 10.95 9.78
C ASN A 68 4.61 9.80 10.15
N THR A 69 4.51 8.85 9.24
CA THR A 69 3.72 7.63 9.44
C THR A 69 4.47 6.46 8.85
N ARG A 70 3.82 5.32 8.71
CA ARG A 70 4.49 4.14 8.20
C ARG A 70 3.64 3.45 7.13
N LEU A 71 4.34 2.71 6.25
CA LEU A 71 3.70 1.86 5.26
C LEU A 71 3.52 0.47 5.87
N ASN A 72 2.30 -0.06 5.77
CA ASN A 72 1.99 -1.41 6.21
C ASN A 72 2.03 -2.34 5.01
N ILE A 73 2.90 -3.34 5.06
CA ILE A 73 3.12 -4.27 3.96
C ILE A 73 2.57 -5.64 4.37
N TYR A 74 1.72 -6.20 3.51
CA TYR A 74 1.10 -7.50 3.71
C TYR A 74 1.45 -8.43 2.56
N TYR A 75 1.42 -9.72 2.83
CA TYR A 75 1.62 -10.76 1.82
C TYR A 75 0.43 -11.72 1.87
N GLY A 76 -0.15 -12.01 0.72
CA GLY A 76 -1.26 -12.96 0.64
C GLY A 76 -2.28 -12.57 -0.42
N ASP A 77 -3.47 -13.08 -0.29
CA ASP A 77 -4.57 -12.75 -1.19
C ASP A 77 -5.12 -11.36 -0.86
N THR A 78 -5.22 -10.51 -1.88
CA THR A 78 -5.66 -9.13 -1.71
C THR A 78 -7.03 -9.04 -1.04
N VAL A 79 -7.98 -9.86 -1.45
CA VAL A 79 -9.33 -9.85 -0.88
C VAL A 79 -9.30 -10.25 0.59
N GLU A 80 -8.56 -11.30 0.93
CA GLU A 80 -8.43 -11.75 2.31
C GLU A 80 -7.78 -10.71 3.20
N VAL A 81 -6.73 -10.04 2.70
CA VAL A 81 -6.06 -8.98 3.45
C VAL A 81 -7.03 -7.84 3.74
N PHE A 82 -7.79 -7.39 2.75
CA PHE A 82 -8.75 -6.31 2.95
C PHE A 82 -9.88 -6.71 3.90
N ASN A 83 -10.36 -7.94 3.82
CA ASN A 83 -11.38 -8.41 4.75
C ASN A 83 -10.86 -8.39 6.19
N SER A 84 -9.62 -8.80 6.41
CA SER A 84 -8.98 -8.72 7.73
C SER A 84 -8.87 -7.29 8.22
N LEU A 85 -8.49 -6.37 7.35
CA LEU A 85 -8.35 -4.96 7.71
C LEU A 85 -9.70 -4.33 8.03
N ILE A 86 -10.73 -4.66 7.27
CA ILE A 86 -12.07 -4.15 7.50
C ILE A 86 -12.61 -4.63 8.87
N ASP A 87 -12.33 -5.88 9.23
CA ASP A 87 -12.72 -6.42 10.52
C ASP A 87 -11.93 -5.80 11.67
N LYS A 88 -10.64 -5.54 11.46
CA LYS A 88 -9.75 -5.02 12.51
C LYS A 88 -9.97 -3.53 12.75
N TYR A 89 -10.20 -2.78 11.68
CA TYR A 89 -10.38 -1.34 11.74
C TYR A 89 -11.78 -0.99 11.26
N ASN A 90 -12.33 0.08 11.79
CA ASN A 90 -13.62 0.58 11.33
C ASN A 90 -13.41 1.39 10.05
N VAL A 91 -13.33 0.69 8.93
CA VAL A 91 -12.95 1.28 7.64
C VAL A 91 -14.12 2.02 7.00
N LYS A 92 -13.89 3.26 6.65
CA LYS A 92 -14.86 4.11 5.95
C LYS A 92 -14.73 3.99 4.45
N SER A 93 -13.51 4.13 3.94
CA SER A 93 -13.25 4.14 2.50
C SER A 93 -11.91 3.52 2.18
N ILE A 94 -11.79 2.99 0.97
CA ILE A 94 -10.52 2.47 0.44
C ILE A 94 -10.19 3.29 -0.81
N HIS A 95 -9.05 3.95 -0.77
CA HIS A 95 -8.52 4.73 -1.89
C HIS A 95 -7.39 3.96 -2.56
N ARG A 96 -7.20 4.18 -3.84
CA ARG A 96 -6.12 3.55 -4.59
C ARG A 96 -5.55 4.49 -5.64
N ASN A 97 -4.32 4.25 -6.01
CA ASN A 97 -3.71 4.95 -7.12
C ASN A 97 -3.83 4.18 -8.44
#